data_504bc9649a5adcb210d67d7af0e00aa8
#
_entry.id   504bc9649a5adcb210d67d7af0e00aa8
#
_cell.length_a   1.000
_cell.length_b   1.000
_cell.length_c   1.000
_cell.angle_alpha   90.00
_cell.angle_beta   90.00
_cell.angle_gamma   90.00
#
_symmetry.space_group_name_H-M   'P 1'
#
loop_
_entity.id
_entity.type
_entity.pdbx_description
1 polymer ?
#
loop_
_entity_poly.entity_id
_entity_poly.type
_entity_poly.pdbx_seq_one_letter_code
_entity_poly.pdbx_strand_id
1 'polypeptide(L)'
;SSRDFFRAKSMLTEKPKLFHSLLEKITKASIEYVKLQIASGVDVVQIFDSWGGALSMDAFWDGSAKYMNQIVKAVGDNIPVIIFSKGSHDKINDLKNIGGNVYGVDSSVAISKFWDDLGGEFAVQGNLNPDFMSTTPEDVKEETLNILNEFGGRNGLIFNLGHGIKPDGKIECMHALVETIVNYNKDNHLTESTLPQ
;
A
#
# COMPACT_ATOMS: atom_id res chain seq x y z
N SER A 1 -18.28 -17.11 -3.71
CA SER A 1 -17.29 -16.20 -4.33
C SER A 1 -16.34 -17.04 -5.19
N SER A 2 -16.09 -16.64 -6.43
CA SER A 2 -15.09 -17.31 -7.26
C SER A 2 -13.70 -16.77 -6.88
N ARG A 3 -12.69 -17.65 -6.80
CA ARG A 3 -11.29 -17.25 -6.50
C ARG A 3 -10.68 -16.38 -7.60
N ASP A 4 -11.21 -16.42 -8.83
CA ASP A 4 -10.77 -15.70 -10.02
C ASP A 4 -11.50 -14.38 -10.28
N PHE A 5 -12.42 -14.00 -9.38
CA PHE A 5 -13.26 -12.80 -9.49
C PHE A 5 -14.10 -12.73 -10.78
N PHE A 6 -14.38 -13.88 -11.39
CA PHE A 6 -15.09 -13.98 -12.67
C PHE A 6 -16.37 -13.12 -12.68
N ARG A 7 -17.20 -13.21 -11.64
CA ARG A 7 -18.47 -12.44 -11.58
C ARG A 7 -18.25 -10.93 -11.61
N ALA A 8 -17.25 -10.43 -10.90
CA ALA A 8 -16.95 -9.00 -10.89
C ALA A 8 -16.39 -8.54 -12.25
N LYS A 9 -15.49 -9.34 -12.84
CA LYS A 9 -14.92 -9.06 -14.16
C LYS A 9 -15.99 -9.11 -15.25
N SER A 10 -16.85 -10.14 -15.27
CA SER A 10 -17.97 -10.21 -16.20
C SER A 10 -18.95 -9.05 -16.02
N MET A 11 -19.21 -8.63 -14.79
CA MET A 11 -20.09 -7.51 -14.54
C MET A 11 -19.54 -6.19 -15.10
N LEU A 12 -18.21 -5.98 -15.03
CA LEU A 12 -17.54 -4.81 -15.62
C LEU A 12 -17.73 -4.79 -17.15
N THR A 13 -17.62 -5.92 -17.82
CA THR A 13 -17.70 -6.01 -19.30
C THR A 13 -19.12 -6.12 -19.83
N GLU A 14 -19.97 -6.93 -19.20
CA GLU A 14 -21.30 -7.26 -19.69
C GLU A 14 -22.39 -6.29 -19.17
N LYS A 15 -22.19 -5.72 -17.97
CA LYS A 15 -23.16 -4.85 -17.30
C LYS A 15 -22.46 -3.58 -16.72
N PRO A 16 -21.71 -2.82 -17.55
CA PRO A 16 -20.88 -1.72 -17.04
C PRO A 16 -21.66 -0.68 -16.24
N LYS A 17 -22.87 -0.31 -16.69
CA LYS A 17 -23.71 0.65 -15.95
C LYS A 17 -24.04 0.19 -14.54
N LEU A 18 -24.32 -1.11 -14.34
CA LEU A 18 -24.62 -1.66 -13.04
C LEU A 18 -23.37 -1.74 -12.16
N PHE A 19 -22.23 -2.15 -12.75
CA PHE A 19 -20.93 -2.20 -12.08
C PHE A 19 -20.53 -0.82 -11.56
N HIS A 20 -20.55 0.18 -12.40
CA HIS A 20 -20.20 1.55 -12.04
C HIS A 20 -21.17 2.15 -11.02
N SER A 21 -22.48 1.92 -11.16
CA SER A 21 -23.46 2.37 -10.15
C SER A 21 -23.22 1.75 -8.76
N LEU A 22 -22.78 0.50 -8.71
CA LEU A 22 -22.40 -0.16 -7.45
C LEU A 22 -21.14 0.48 -6.85
N LEU A 23 -20.09 0.65 -7.65
CA LEU A 23 -18.84 1.26 -7.18
C LEU A 23 -19.01 2.71 -6.76
N GLU A 24 -19.84 3.49 -7.45
CA GLU A 24 -20.19 4.85 -7.03
C GLU A 24 -20.86 4.90 -5.66
N LYS A 25 -21.76 3.97 -5.36
CA LYS A 25 -22.38 3.88 -4.03
C LYS A 25 -21.36 3.54 -2.95
N ILE A 26 -20.48 2.57 -3.22
CA ILE A 26 -19.41 2.19 -2.29
C ILE A 26 -18.49 3.38 -2.07
N THR A 27 -18.07 4.06 -3.13
CA THR A 27 -17.19 5.23 -3.08
C THR A 27 -17.79 6.36 -2.24
N LYS A 28 -19.08 6.69 -2.45
CA LYS A 28 -19.76 7.70 -1.63
C LYS A 28 -19.77 7.34 -0.16
N ALA A 29 -20.08 6.09 0.18
CA ALA A 29 -20.06 5.62 1.57
C ALA A 29 -18.64 5.67 2.16
N SER A 30 -17.61 5.29 1.38
CA SER A 30 -16.22 5.36 1.79
C SER A 30 -15.76 6.80 2.02
N ILE A 31 -16.17 7.75 1.18
CA ILE A 31 -15.86 9.18 1.34
C ILE A 31 -16.45 9.70 2.66
N GLU A 32 -17.71 9.41 2.94
CA GLU A 32 -18.33 9.85 4.20
C GLU A 32 -17.64 9.21 5.43
N TYR A 33 -17.26 7.93 5.32
CA TYR A 33 -16.53 7.25 6.38
C TYR A 33 -15.14 7.86 6.62
N VAL A 34 -14.39 8.14 5.54
CA VAL A 34 -13.07 8.80 5.66
C VAL A 34 -13.18 10.19 6.26
N LYS A 35 -14.20 10.98 5.89
CA LYS A 35 -14.44 12.29 6.52
C LYS A 35 -14.67 12.19 8.01
N LEU A 36 -15.40 11.18 8.47
CA LEU A 36 -15.61 10.93 9.91
C LEU A 36 -14.30 10.56 10.61
N GLN A 37 -13.45 9.74 9.97
CA GLN A 37 -12.12 9.42 10.50
C GLN A 37 -11.25 10.67 10.65
N ILE A 38 -11.21 11.53 9.62
CA ILE A 38 -10.47 12.80 9.66
C ILE A 38 -11.00 13.71 10.77
N ALA A 39 -12.31 13.85 10.88
CA ALA A 39 -12.94 14.65 11.94
C ALA A 39 -12.67 14.10 13.35
N SER A 40 -12.33 12.81 13.45
CA SER A 40 -11.94 12.16 14.71
C SER A 40 -10.45 12.30 15.03
N GLY A 41 -9.65 12.97 14.19
CA GLY A 41 -8.25 13.30 14.43
C GLY A 41 -7.25 12.21 14.03
N VAL A 42 -7.50 11.46 12.95
CA VAL A 42 -6.49 10.57 12.40
C VAL A 42 -5.40 11.35 11.67
N ASP A 43 -4.15 10.89 11.75
CA ASP A 43 -2.99 11.54 11.13
C ASP A 43 -2.81 11.15 9.66
N VAL A 44 -3.29 9.97 9.27
CA VAL A 44 -3.14 9.41 7.92
C VAL A 44 -4.30 8.46 7.61
N VAL A 45 -4.69 8.39 6.34
CA VAL A 45 -5.66 7.42 5.83
C VAL A 45 -4.98 6.46 4.87
N GLN A 46 -5.29 5.17 4.99
CA GLN A 46 -4.86 4.18 4.00
C GLN A 46 -6.06 3.57 3.28
N ILE A 47 -6.00 3.60 1.94
CA ILE A 47 -6.99 2.97 1.06
C ILE A 47 -6.45 1.61 0.63
N PHE A 48 -7.20 0.55 0.93
CA PHE A 48 -6.86 -0.82 0.55
C PHE A 48 -7.69 -1.29 -0.63
N ASP A 49 -7.02 -1.61 -1.74
CA ASP A 49 -7.55 -2.40 -2.85
C ASP A 49 -6.81 -3.74 -2.91
N SER A 50 -7.26 -4.70 -2.11
CA SER A 50 -6.58 -5.99 -1.96
C SER A 50 -6.61 -6.84 -3.24
N TRP A 51 -7.39 -6.46 -4.25
CA TRP A 51 -7.64 -7.27 -5.43
C TRP A 51 -7.51 -6.53 -6.76
N GLY A 52 -7.00 -5.30 -6.75
CA GLY A 52 -6.80 -4.47 -7.95
C GLY A 52 -5.96 -5.15 -9.02
N GLY A 53 -4.94 -5.90 -8.61
CA GLY A 53 -4.11 -6.69 -9.53
C GLY A 53 -4.84 -7.79 -10.31
N ALA A 54 -6.06 -8.16 -9.90
CA ALA A 54 -6.89 -9.10 -10.65
C ALA A 54 -7.47 -8.49 -11.94
N LEU A 55 -7.49 -7.17 -12.07
CA LEU A 55 -7.90 -6.46 -13.28
C LEU A 55 -6.73 -6.38 -14.28
N SER A 56 -7.05 -6.43 -15.57
CA SER A 56 -6.05 -6.16 -16.62
C SER A 56 -5.61 -4.70 -16.59
N MET A 57 -4.50 -4.39 -17.27
CA MET A 57 -3.97 -3.04 -17.40
C MET A 57 -5.07 -2.07 -17.88
N ASP A 58 -5.75 -2.41 -18.96
CA ASP A 58 -6.78 -1.55 -19.58
C ASP A 58 -8.04 -1.39 -18.70
N ALA A 59 -8.30 -2.33 -17.80
CA ALA A 59 -9.50 -2.32 -16.96
C ALA A 59 -9.26 -1.72 -15.57
N PHE A 60 -8.02 -1.53 -15.15
CA PHE A 60 -7.68 -1.15 -13.79
C PHE A 60 -8.18 0.27 -13.45
N TRP A 61 -7.97 1.23 -14.36
CA TRP A 61 -8.47 2.58 -14.13
C TRP A 61 -9.98 2.59 -13.93
N ASP A 62 -10.71 2.03 -14.88
CA ASP A 62 -12.18 2.03 -14.85
C ASP A 62 -12.80 1.12 -13.80
N GLY A 63 -12.13 0.04 -13.45
CA GLY A 63 -12.64 -0.95 -12.51
C GLY A 63 -12.24 -0.70 -11.06
N SER A 64 -11.24 0.15 -10.79
CA SER A 64 -10.73 0.40 -9.44
C SER A 64 -10.16 1.81 -9.26
N ALA A 65 -9.07 2.16 -9.94
CA ALA A 65 -8.24 3.32 -9.64
C ALA A 65 -9.00 4.65 -9.62
N LYS A 66 -9.93 4.89 -10.55
CA LYS A 66 -10.74 6.13 -10.58
C LYS A 66 -11.61 6.33 -9.35
N TYR A 67 -12.01 5.25 -8.68
CA TYR A 67 -12.81 5.33 -7.47
C TYR A 67 -11.93 5.64 -6.26
N MET A 68 -10.73 5.09 -6.20
CA MET A 68 -9.71 5.50 -5.22
C MET A 68 -9.34 6.98 -5.40
N ASN A 69 -9.15 7.43 -6.64
CA ASN A 69 -8.92 8.85 -6.95
C ASN A 69 -10.04 9.78 -6.44
N GLN A 70 -11.31 9.36 -6.53
CA GLN A 70 -12.42 10.14 -5.97
C GLN A 70 -12.35 10.25 -4.44
N ILE A 71 -11.94 9.18 -3.75
CA ILE A 71 -11.74 9.20 -2.30
C ILE A 71 -10.58 10.13 -1.94
N VAL A 72 -9.43 10.00 -2.62
CA VAL A 72 -8.27 10.88 -2.42
C VAL A 72 -8.64 12.34 -2.60
N LYS A 73 -9.35 12.69 -3.68
CA LYS A 73 -9.83 14.06 -3.92
C LYS A 73 -10.76 14.58 -2.82
N ALA A 74 -11.55 13.70 -2.22
CA ALA A 74 -12.45 14.08 -1.13
C ALA A 74 -11.70 14.27 0.21
N VAL A 75 -10.56 13.62 0.41
CA VAL A 75 -9.64 13.88 1.54
C VAL A 75 -8.97 15.25 1.35
N GLY A 76 -8.59 15.60 0.12
CA GLY A 76 -7.85 16.82 -0.20
C GLY A 76 -6.48 16.83 0.50
N ASP A 77 -5.99 18.04 0.80
CA ASP A 77 -4.69 18.26 1.44
C ASP A 77 -4.74 18.21 2.99
N ASN A 78 -5.84 17.71 3.56
CA ASN A 78 -6.02 17.72 5.01
C ASN A 78 -5.05 16.77 5.74
N ILE A 79 -4.85 15.58 5.20
CA ILE A 79 -3.95 14.56 5.74
C ILE A 79 -3.37 13.70 4.61
N PRO A 80 -2.20 13.06 4.81
CA PRO A 80 -1.63 12.16 3.83
C PRO A 80 -2.50 10.93 3.55
N VAL A 81 -2.47 10.46 2.31
CA VAL A 81 -3.18 9.25 1.89
C VAL A 81 -2.19 8.20 1.38
N ILE A 82 -2.25 7.01 1.97
CA ILE A 82 -1.52 5.83 1.51
C ILE A 82 -2.45 5.02 0.60
N ILE A 83 -1.95 4.68 -0.58
CA ILE A 83 -2.66 3.80 -1.54
C ILE A 83 -1.98 2.43 -1.53
N PHE A 84 -2.73 1.39 -1.21
CA PHE A 84 -2.28 0.01 -1.35
C PHE A 84 -3.19 -0.74 -2.32
N SER A 85 -2.64 -1.14 -3.47
CA SER A 85 -3.35 -1.98 -4.45
C SER A 85 -2.50 -3.20 -4.77
N LYS A 86 -2.86 -4.34 -4.19
CA LYS A 86 -2.10 -5.58 -4.31
C LYS A 86 -2.02 -6.08 -5.75
N GLY A 87 -0.82 -6.43 -6.20
CA GLY A 87 -0.58 -6.98 -7.53
C GLY A 87 -0.79 -5.99 -8.67
N SER A 88 -0.75 -4.69 -8.39
CA SER A 88 -0.89 -3.63 -9.41
C SER A 88 0.38 -2.80 -9.62
N HIS A 89 1.53 -3.31 -9.15
CA HIS A 89 2.82 -2.64 -9.25
C HIS A 89 3.29 -2.37 -10.70
N ASP A 90 2.72 -3.05 -11.68
CA ASP A 90 2.94 -2.82 -13.12
C ASP A 90 2.09 -1.68 -13.71
N LYS A 91 1.08 -1.19 -12.98
CA LYS A 91 0.11 -0.17 -13.42
C LYS A 91 0.51 1.24 -12.94
N ILE A 92 1.78 1.58 -13.09
CA ILE A 92 2.41 2.78 -12.52
C ILE A 92 1.66 4.07 -12.87
N ASN A 93 1.28 4.26 -14.14
CA ASN A 93 0.59 5.49 -14.57
C ASN A 93 -0.76 5.65 -13.87
N ASP A 94 -1.53 4.57 -13.75
CA ASP A 94 -2.82 4.61 -13.07
C ASP A 94 -2.63 4.82 -11.56
N LEU A 95 -1.64 4.17 -10.95
CA LEU A 95 -1.31 4.39 -9.54
C LEU A 95 -0.98 5.86 -9.29
N LYS A 96 -0.09 6.47 -10.06
CA LYS A 96 0.24 7.91 -9.95
C LYS A 96 -1.00 8.80 -10.11
N ASN A 97 -1.88 8.47 -11.06
CA ASN A 97 -3.09 9.22 -11.31
C ASN A 97 -4.15 9.11 -10.19
N ILE A 98 -4.05 8.12 -9.30
CA ILE A 98 -4.87 8.08 -8.08
C ILE A 98 -4.59 9.29 -7.19
N GLY A 99 -3.34 9.76 -7.13
CA GLY A 99 -2.96 10.98 -6.42
C GLY A 99 -2.70 10.78 -4.93
N GLY A 100 -2.27 9.59 -4.51
CA GLY A 100 -1.80 9.34 -3.13
C GLY A 100 -0.47 10.00 -2.82
N ASN A 101 -0.16 10.17 -1.54
CA ASN A 101 1.12 10.66 -1.06
C ASN A 101 2.15 9.52 -0.88
N VAL A 102 1.66 8.33 -0.55
CA VAL A 102 2.44 7.12 -0.31
C VAL A 102 1.82 5.96 -1.08
N TYR A 103 2.67 5.12 -1.69
CA TYR A 103 2.21 3.93 -2.39
C TYR A 103 2.72 2.67 -1.69
N GLY A 104 1.78 1.89 -1.17
CA GLY A 104 2.05 0.58 -0.58
C GLY A 104 2.25 -0.47 -1.67
N VAL A 105 3.23 -1.33 -1.48
CA VAL A 105 3.57 -2.40 -2.41
C VAL A 105 3.63 -3.74 -1.69
N ASP A 106 3.16 -4.79 -2.34
CA ASP A 106 3.26 -6.15 -1.84
C ASP A 106 4.64 -6.77 -2.11
N SER A 107 4.89 -7.95 -1.57
CA SER A 107 6.18 -8.62 -1.65
C SER A 107 6.52 -9.25 -3.01
N SER A 108 5.73 -8.99 -4.05
CA SER A 108 5.95 -9.58 -5.39
C SER A 108 6.97 -8.83 -6.25
N VAL A 109 7.41 -7.66 -5.81
CA VAL A 109 8.38 -6.81 -6.50
C VAL A 109 9.35 -6.18 -5.48
N ALA A 110 10.58 -5.93 -5.89
CA ALA A 110 11.54 -5.19 -5.07
C ALA A 110 11.06 -3.75 -4.81
N ILE A 111 11.09 -3.32 -3.54
CA ILE A 111 10.56 -2.00 -3.17
C ILE A 111 11.35 -0.84 -3.79
N SER A 112 12.66 -1.03 -3.94
CA SER A 112 13.55 -0.08 -4.63
C SER A 112 13.15 0.10 -6.09
N LYS A 113 12.92 -1.02 -6.80
CA LYS A 113 12.46 -0.99 -8.19
C LYS A 113 11.10 -0.29 -8.31
N PHE A 114 10.16 -0.60 -7.43
CA PHE A 114 8.84 0.04 -7.46
C PHE A 114 8.96 1.56 -7.22
N TRP A 115 9.83 1.97 -6.29
CA TRP A 115 10.12 3.39 -6.04
C TRP A 115 10.73 4.09 -7.27
N ASP A 116 11.69 3.44 -7.94
CA ASP A 116 12.29 3.95 -9.18
C ASP A 116 11.24 4.07 -10.31
N ASP A 117 10.38 3.06 -10.49
CA ASP A 117 9.28 3.06 -11.47
C ASP A 117 8.27 4.19 -11.20
N LEU A 118 8.05 4.55 -9.92
CA LEU A 118 7.25 5.73 -9.55
C LEU A 118 7.95 7.06 -9.81
N GLY A 119 9.22 7.06 -10.21
CA GLY A 119 10.01 8.26 -10.50
C GLY A 119 10.76 8.83 -9.30
N GLY A 120 10.77 8.14 -8.16
CA GLY A 120 11.54 8.55 -6.97
C GLY A 120 10.98 9.76 -6.21
N GLU A 121 9.78 10.21 -6.54
CA GLU A 121 9.16 11.42 -5.96
C GLU A 121 8.19 11.12 -4.83
N PHE A 122 7.70 9.88 -4.75
CA PHE A 122 6.71 9.46 -3.77
C PHE A 122 7.33 8.64 -2.65
N ALA A 123 6.73 8.70 -1.48
CA ALA A 123 7.04 7.72 -0.44
C ALA A 123 6.42 6.35 -0.80
N VAL A 124 7.08 5.29 -0.35
CA VAL A 124 6.61 3.91 -0.53
C VAL A 124 6.48 3.20 0.80
N GLN A 125 5.53 2.27 0.91
CA GLN A 125 5.29 1.47 2.10
C GLN A 125 5.34 -0.02 1.77
N GLY A 126 6.12 -0.77 2.51
CA GLY A 126 6.22 -2.23 2.36
C GLY A 126 7.63 -2.71 2.70
N ASN A 127 8.05 -3.92 2.25
CA ASN A 127 7.19 -4.91 1.59
C ASN A 127 7.66 -6.32 1.96
N LEU A 128 8.10 -6.48 3.23
CA LEU A 128 8.55 -7.79 3.72
C LEU A 128 7.45 -8.84 3.50
N ASN A 129 7.82 -9.99 2.92
CA ASN A 129 6.88 -11.09 2.75
C ASN A 129 6.35 -11.54 4.13
N PRO A 130 5.02 -11.52 4.35
CA PRO A 130 4.44 -11.91 5.63
C PRO A 130 4.75 -13.35 6.06
N ASP A 131 5.19 -14.22 5.15
CA ASP A 131 5.59 -15.59 5.47
C ASP A 131 6.81 -15.65 6.41
N PHE A 132 7.67 -14.64 6.38
CA PHE A 132 8.77 -14.51 7.32
C PHE A 132 8.31 -14.40 8.78
N MET A 133 7.09 -13.93 9.02
CA MET A 133 6.55 -13.88 10.39
C MET A 133 6.32 -15.26 11.02
N SER A 134 6.35 -16.33 10.23
CA SER A 134 6.19 -17.72 10.69
C SER A 134 7.52 -18.50 10.73
N THR A 135 8.64 -17.87 10.38
CA THR A 135 9.99 -18.49 10.35
C THR A 135 10.74 -18.32 11.68
N THR A 136 11.97 -17.81 11.64
CA THR A 136 12.79 -17.50 12.81
C THR A 136 13.09 -16.00 12.92
N PRO A 137 13.41 -15.48 14.12
CA PRO A 137 13.87 -14.10 14.28
C PRO A 137 15.10 -13.76 13.43
N GLU A 138 15.99 -14.71 13.21
CA GLU A 138 17.20 -14.59 12.41
C GLU A 138 16.85 -14.36 10.92
N ASP A 139 15.94 -15.17 10.37
CA ASP A 139 15.47 -15.03 8.97
C ASP A 139 14.81 -13.66 8.75
N VAL A 140 13.98 -13.23 9.72
CA VAL A 140 13.32 -11.92 9.68
C VAL A 140 14.32 -10.78 9.69
N LYS A 141 15.33 -10.86 10.57
CA LYS A 141 16.41 -9.87 10.66
C LYS A 141 17.17 -9.76 9.34
N GLU A 142 17.58 -10.91 8.79
CA GLU A 142 18.34 -10.96 7.53
C GLU A 142 17.54 -10.31 6.40
N GLU A 143 16.29 -10.73 6.19
CA GLU A 143 15.47 -10.22 5.09
C GLU A 143 15.09 -8.74 5.30
N THR A 144 14.87 -8.30 6.54
CA THR A 144 14.65 -6.89 6.87
C THR A 144 15.86 -6.05 6.48
N LEU A 145 17.08 -6.51 6.81
CA LEU A 145 18.31 -5.82 6.42
C LEU A 145 18.52 -5.80 4.90
N ASN A 146 18.17 -6.89 4.20
CA ASN A 146 18.24 -6.95 2.74
C ASN A 146 17.38 -5.85 2.10
N ILE A 147 16.12 -5.70 2.53
CA ILE A 147 15.19 -4.67 2.04
C ILE A 147 15.71 -3.27 2.36
N LEU A 148 16.16 -3.02 3.60
CA LEU A 148 16.68 -1.72 4.02
C LEU A 148 17.94 -1.31 3.24
N ASN A 149 18.87 -2.25 3.05
CA ASN A 149 20.10 -2.03 2.29
C ASN A 149 19.83 -1.83 0.80
N GLU A 150 18.89 -2.58 0.23
CA GLU A 150 18.47 -2.43 -1.16
C GLU A 150 17.82 -1.05 -1.38
N PHE A 151 17.01 -0.59 -0.46
CA PHE A 151 16.45 0.76 -0.52
C PHE A 151 17.53 1.85 -0.33
N GLY A 152 18.64 1.52 0.35
CA GLY A 152 19.88 2.31 0.36
C GLY A 152 19.81 3.63 1.12
N GLY A 153 19.03 3.71 2.21
CA GLY A 153 18.93 4.90 3.06
C GLY A 153 18.26 6.11 2.39
N ARG A 154 17.57 5.92 1.27
CA ARG A 154 16.78 6.97 0.63
C ARG A 154 15.62 7.38 1.54
N ASN A 155 15.23 8.65 1.48
CA ASN A 155 14.05 9.14 2.18
C ASN A 155 12.77 8.61 1.55
N GLY A 156 11.72 8.40 2.38
CA GLY A 156 10.39 8.04 1.89
C GLY A 156 10.05 6.55 1.97
N LEU A 157 10.79 5.76 2.76
CA LEU A 157 10.42 4.38 3.08
C LEU A 157 9.63 4.32 4.40
N ILE A 158 8.43 3.77 4.33
CA ILE A 158 7.67 3.30 5.49
C ILE A 158 7.79 1.77 5.49
N PHE A 159 8.59 1.22 6.41
CA PHE A 159 8.75 -0.22 6.47
C PHE A 159 7.46 -0.91 6.94
N ASN A 160 7.01 -1.91 6.20
CA ASN A 160 5.82 -2.69 6.53
C ASN A 160 5.93 -4.08 5.92
N LEU A 161 5.02 -4.98 6.29
CA LEU A 161 4.80 -6.22 5.57
C LEU A 161 4.09 -5.93 4.22
N GLY A 162 4.35 -6.76 3.22
CA GLY A 162 3.69 -6.67 1.90
C GLY A 162 2.23 -7.13 1.90
N HIS A 163 1.72 -7.62 3.03
CA HIS A 163 0.32 -7.99 3.28
C HIS A 163 0.10 -8.16 4.79
N GLY A 164 -1.16 -8.41 5.20
CA GLY A 164 -1.48 -8.70 6.59
C GLY A 164 -0.75 -9.95 7.12
N ILE A 165 -0.39 -9.91 8.40
CA ILE A 165 0.23 -11.04 9.11
C ILE A 165 -0.74 -12.24 9.14
N LYS A 166 -0.21 -13.45 8.94
CA LYS A 166 -0.98 -14.69 9.01
C LYS A 166 -1.23 -15.10 10.46
N PRO A 167 -2.26 -15.93 10.72
CA PRO A 167 -2.58 -16.38 12.09
C PRO A 167 -1.47 -17.16 12.80
N ASP A 168 -0.54 -17.74 12.04
CA ASP A 168 0.64 -18.50 12.53
C ASP A 168 1.88 -17.62 12.73
N GLY A 169 1.73 -16.30 12.53
CA GLY A 169 2.81 -15.34 12.77
C GLY A 169 3.23 -15.30 14.24
N LYS A 170 4.55 -15.32 14.46
CA LYS A 170 5.19 -15.40 15.78
C LYS A 170 5.52 -14.00 16.30
N ILE A 171 5.27 -13.76 17.59
CA ILE A 171 5.53 -12.47 18.23
C ILE A 171 7.03 -12.15 18.23
N GLU A 172 7.89 -13.15 18.46
CA GLU A 172 9.34 -12.99 18.42
C GLU A 172 9.87 -12.52 17.06
N CYS A 173 9.23 -12.94 15.96
CA CYS A 173 9.55 -12.45 14.62
C CYS A 173 9.20 -10.96 14.45
N MET A 174 8.07 -10.53 15.00
CA MET A 174 7.69 -9.12 14.99
C MET A 174 8.64 -8.26 15.83
N HIS A 175 9.09 -8.76 17.00
CA HIS A 175 10.10 -8.08 17.81
C HIS A 175 11.41 -7.93 17.04
N ALA A 176 11.89 -9.01 16.40
CA ALA A 176 13.11 -8.99 15.59
C ALA A 176 13.02 -7.97 14.44
N LEU A 177 11.85 -7.90 13.76
CA LEU A 177 11.58 -6.90 12.73
C LEU A 177 11.79 -5.48 13.26
N VAL A 178 11.08 -5.14 14.34
CA VAL A 178 11.08 -3.78 14.90
C VAL A 178 12.48 -3.41 15.40
N GLU A 179 13.14 -4.29 16.16
CA GLU A 179 14.50 -4.08 16.66
C GLU A 179 15.49 -3.85 15.52
N THR A 180 15.38 -4.62 14.45
CA THR A 180 16.28 -4.49 13.29
C THR A 180 16.13 -3.12 12.62
N ILE A 181 14.90 -2.66 12.41
CA ILE A 181 14.64 -1.34 11.80
C ILE A 181 15.16 -0.21 12.71
N VAL A 182 14.88 -0.29 14.00
CA VAL A 182 15.33 0.73 14.99
C VAL A 182 16.84 0.82 15.03
N ASN A 183 17.55 -0.32 15.06
CA ASN A 183 19.00 -0.35 15.08
C ASN A 183 19.61 0.13 13.75
N TYR A 184 19.07 -0.29 12.62
CA TYR A 184 19.48 0.19 11.29
C TYR A 184 19.40 1.72 11.19
N ASN A 185 18.30 2.32 11.66
CA ASN A 185 18.13 3.76 11.64
C ASN A 185 19.15 4.49 12.52
N LYS A 186 19.48 3.96 13.71
CA LYS A 186 20.49 4.53 14.59
C LYS A 186 21.89 4.48 13.97
N ASP A 187 22.27 3.33 13.40
CA ASP A 187 23.59 3.11 12.82
C ASP A 187 23.82 3.96 11.58
N ASN A 188 22.76 4.28 10.83
CA ASN A 188 22.82 5.11 9.63
C ASN A 188 22.44 6.57 9.87
N HIS A 189 22.30 7.03 11.12
CA HIS A 189 21.89 8.39 11.49
C HIS A 189 20.58 8.86 10.83
N LEU A 190 19.66 7.95 10.57
CA LEU A 190 18.35 8.21 9.98
C LEU A 190 17.29 8.60 11.04
N THR A 191 17.68 8.73 12.29
CA THR A 191 16.82 9.19 13.38
C THR A 191 16.92 10.71 13.50
N GLU A 192 15.76 11.36 13.38
CA GLU A 192 15.55 12.77 13.73
C GLU A 192 16.34 13.83 12.93
N SER A 193 16.07 13.96 11.68
CA SER A 193 16.28 15.24 11.02
C SER A 193 14.94 15.86 10.63
N THR A 194 14.50 16.80 11.46
CA THR A 194 13.60 17.89 11.08
C THR A 194 12.17 17.53 10.69
N LEU A 195 11.32 17.30 11.69
CA LEU A 195 9.97 17.84 11.56
C LEU A 195 10.09 19.38 11.61
N PRO A 196 9.57 20.10 10.61
CA PRO A 196 9.44 21.55 10.75
C PRO A 196 8.51 21.84 11.92
N GLN A 197 8.95 22.76 12.81
CA GLN A 197 8.17 23.29 13.91
C GLN A 197 6.95 24.05 13.41
#